data_0fc12b559fe1fb5787b1e2a04ce18cde
#
_entry.id   0fc12b559fe1fb5787b1e2a04ce18cde
#
_cell.length_a   1.000
_cell.length_b   1.000
_cell.length_c   1.000
_cell.angle_alpha   90.00
_cell.angle_beta   90.00
_cell.angle_gamma   90.00
#
_symmetry.space_group_name_H-M   'P 1'
#
loop_
_entity.id
_entity.type
_entity.pdbx_description
1 polymer ?
#
loop_
_entity_poly.entity_id
_entity_poly.type
_entity_poly.pdbx_seq_one_letter_code
_entity_poly.pdbx_strand_id
1 'polypeptide(L)'
;MNRIVLDTETTGSVDNHKTLRVYDFGFVVLDGNDEIINSFNWVVREVFFDDFAMSSAYYADKLPQYRAEIAAGIREVKNFAAIKKDFAAVCKEYDVKQVWAYNAGFDRDALNATTTALSNGICEEFLPNSVVWCDIMQNAARLICDTQRYFAFALDNGYVSPKGNLKTSAECVYRFLTGNADFVEAHTGLKDAEIEADILHACRKLKRKMQKDIVKNAWRIPQKGFKEFQKAC
;
A
#
# COMPACT_ATOMS: atom_id res chain seq x y z
N MET A 1 9.22 9.59 -16.25
CA MET A 1 9.26 10.06 -14.85
C MET A 1 9.14 8.85 -13.96
N ASN A 2 10.12 8.65 -13.10
CA ASN A 2 10.13 7.55 -12.16
C ASN A 2 9.16 7.80 -11.00
N ARG A 3 8.72 6.73 -10.35
CA ARG A 3 7.78 6.74 -9.21
C ARG A 3 8.19 5.68 -8.21
N ILE A 4 7.70 5.83 -7.01
CA ILE A 4 7.75 4.76 -6.01
C ILE A 4 6.33 4.26 -5.78
N VAL A 5 6.19 2.94 -5.63
CA VAL A 5 5.04 2.31 -5.01
C VAL A 5 5.51 1.69 -3.71
N LEU A 6 4.80 1.95 -2.62
CA LEU A 6 5.17 1.45 -1.30
C LEU A 6 3.96 0.89 -0.57
N ASP A 7 4.23 -0.04 0.33
CA ASP A 7 3.27 -0.54 1.32
C ASP A 7 3.94 -0.68 2.69
N THR A 8 3.16 -0.59 3.75
CA THR A 8 3.63 -0.65 5.13
C THR A 8 2.82 -1.60 5.98
N GLU A 9 3.51 -2.42 6.80
CA GLU A 9 2.87 -3.18 7.87
C GLU A 9 3.05 -2.47 9.21
N THR A 10 1.98 -2.49 10.02
CA THR A 10 1.91 -1.66 11.22
C THR A 10 1.53 -2.43 12.47
N THR A 11 1.96 -1.88 13.61
CA THR A 11 1.38 -2.20 14.91
C THR A 11 0.15 -1.31 15.12
N GLY A 12 -0.93 -1.88 15.67
CA GLY A 12 -2.14 -1.11 15.97
C GLY A 12 -2.92 -0.67 14.73
N SER A 13 -3.80 0.31 14.90
CA SER A 13 -4.69 0.83 13.86
C SER A 13 -4.63 2.36 13.76
N VAL A 14 -5.08 2.90 12.62
CA VAL A 14 -5.21 4.37 12.41
C VAL A 14 -6.11 5.07 13.42
N ASP A 15 -7.06 4.35 14.03
CA ASP A 15 -7.93 4.92 15.06
C ASP A 15 -7.18 5.16 16.38
N ASN A 16 -6.01 4.56 16.53
CA ASN A 16 -5.13 4.74 17.70
C ASN A 16 -3.72 5.18 17.28
N HIS A 17 -3.58 6.43 16.87
CA HIS A 17 -2.28 7.02 16.51
C HIS A 17 -1.19 6.91 17.59
N LYS A 18 -1.57 6.68 18.86
CA LYS A 18 -0.58 6.53 19.93
C LYS A 18 0.20 5.23 19.83
N THR A 19 -0.40 4.17 19.28
CA THR A 19 0.20 2.86 19.11
C THR A 19 0.53 2.50 17.66
N LEU A 20 0.05 3.28 16.70
CA LEU A 20 0.31 3.07 15.28
C LEU A 20 1.79 3.31 14.97
N ARG A 21 2.51 2.25 14.59
CA ARG A 21 3.92 2.30 14.17
C ARG A 21 4.15 1.37 13.00
N VAL A 22 4.94 1.82 12.05
CA VAL A 22 5.40 0.99 10.94
C VAL A 22 6.52 0.08 11.44
N TYR A 23 6.40 -1.23 11.23
CA TYR A 23 7.46 -2.19 11.50
C TYR A 23 8.07 -2.79 10.24
N ASP A 24 7.31 -2.87 9.14
CA ASP A 24 7.75 -3.31 7.82
C ASP A 24 7.51 -2.21 6.79
N PHE A 25 8.50 -1.96 5.95
CA PHE A 25 8.49 -0.91 4.95
C PHE A 25 9.06 -1.46 3.64
N GLY A 26 8.18 -1.78 2.72
CA GLY A 26 8.52 -2.29 1.41
C GLY A 26 8.21 -1.28 0.31
N PHE A 27 9.09 -1.16 -0.70
CA PHE A 27 8.79 -0.32 -1.85
C PHE A 27 9.57 -0.72 -3.09
N VAL A 28 8.99 -0.39 -4.24
CA VAL A 28 9.60 -0.55 -5.56
C VAL A 28 9.75 0.81 -6.23
N VAL A 29 10.82 0.96 -7.01
CA VAL A 29 11.04 2.10 -7.90
C VAL A 29 10.65 1.68 -9.30
N LEU A 30 9.73 2.41 -9.90
CA LEU A 30 9.25 2.20 -11.26
C LEU A 30 9.85 3.25 -12.20
N ASP A 31 10.21 2.82 -13.40
CA ASP A 31 10.61 3.71 -14.48
C ASP A 31 9.41 4.41 -15.16
N GLY A 32 9.65 5.13 -16.27
CA GLY A 32 8.61 5.78 -17.06
C GLY A 32 7.58 4.83 -17.68
N ASN A 33 7.93 3.56 -17.87
CA ASN A 33 7.11 2.50 -18.46
C ASN A 33 6.40 1.63 -17.42
N ASP A 34 6.61 1.92 -16.14
CA ASP A 34 6.14 1.15 -14.98
C ASP A 34 6.86 -0.19 -14.76
N GLU A 35 8.08 -0.33 -15.31
CA GLU A 35 8.93 -1.47 -15.02
C GLU A 35 9.66 -1.26 -13.69
N ILE A 36 9.73 -2.30 -12.86
CA ILE A 36 10.47 -2.25 -11.59
C ILE A 36 11.96 -2.21 -11.90
N ILE A 37 12.63 -1.12 -11.52
CA ILE A 37 14.08 -0.92 -11.71
C ILE A 37 14.88 -1.07 -10.42
N ASN A 38 14.23 -1.00 -9.27
CA ASN A 38 14.82 -1.32 -7.97
C ASN A 38 13.74 -1.66 -6.94
N SER A 39 14.11 -2.38 -5.87
CA SER A 39 13.23 -2.77 -4.78
C SER A 39 13.94 -2.72 -3.45
N PHE A 40 13.18 -2.41 -2.38
CA PHE A 40 13.70 -2.26 -1.03
C PHE A 40 12.77 -2.93 -0.04
N ASN A 41 13.34 -3.65 0.92
CA ASN A 41 12.61 -4.43 1.91
C ASN A 41 13.22 -4.21 3.29
N TRP A 42 12.68 -3.25 4.03
CA TRP A 42 13.26 -2.77 5.29
C TRP A 42 12.36 -3.03 6.48
N VAL A 43 12.98 -3.40 7.59
CA VAL A 43 12.32 -3.54 8.90
C VAL A 43 12.78 -2.41 9.81
N VAL A 44 11.84 -1.75 10.45
CA VAL A 44 12.10 -0.68 11.42
C VAL A 44 12.57 -1.29 12.74
N ARG A 45 13.87 -1.16 13.02
CA ARG A 45 14.53 -1.76 14.18
C ARG A 45 13.82 -1.45 15.50
N GLU A 46 13.51 -0.18 15.74
CA GLU A 46 12.96 0.33 16.99
C GLU A 46 11.55 -0.24 17.29
N VAL A 47 10.82 -0.63 16.25
CA VAL A 47 9.46 -1.18 16.38
C VAL A 47 9.49 -2.70 16.37
N PHE A 48 10.22 -3.30 15.44
CA PHE A 48 10.23 -4.76 15.25
C PHE A 48 10.81 -5.53 16.42
N PHE A 49 11.77 -4.95 17.15
CA PHE A 49 12.38 -5.56 18.34
C PHE A 49 11.78 -5.05 19.66
N ASP A 50 10.71 -4.30 19.61
CA ASP A 50 9.90 -3.94 20.77
C ASP A 50 8.75 -4.95 20.90
N ASP A 51 8.90 -5.92 21.81
CA ASP A 51 7.91 -6.98 22.03
C ASP A 51 6.55 -6.42 22.43
N PHE A 52 6.49 -5.30 23.14
CA PHE A 52 5.26 -4.65 23.52
C PHE A 52 4.56 -4.03 22.28
N ALA A 53 5.29 -3.32 21.45
CA ALA A 53 4.76 -2.78 20.20
C ALA A 53 4.26 -3.91 19.28
N MET A 54 5.08 -4.95 19.08
CA MET A 54 4.77 -6.08 18.19
C MET A 54 3.65 -6.97 18.71
N SER A 55 3.30 -6.93 20.02
CA SER A 55 2.14 -7.65 20.55
C SER A 55 0.81 -7.19 19.93
N SER A 56 0.76 -5.99 19.37
CA SER A 56 -0.38 -5.41 18.65
C SER A 56 -0.22 -5.42 17.13
N ALA A 57 0.79 -6.08 16.57
CA ALA A 57 0.99 -6.21 15.13
C ALA A 57 -0.15 -7.03 14.52
N TYR A 58 -0.73 -6.51 13.42
CA TYR A 58 -1.87 -7.16 12.78
C TYR A 58 -1.51 -8.53 12.21
N TYR A 59 -0.28 -8.69 11.69
CA TYR A 59 0.24 -9.93 11.12
C TYR A 59 1.37 -10.54 11.99
N ALA A 60 1.15 -10.63 13.30
CA ALA A 60 2.12 -11.20 14.23
C ALA A 60 2.48 -12.67 13.93
N ASP A 61 1.59 -13.43 13.30
CA ASP A 61 1.80 -14.81 12.85
C ASP A 61 2.92 -14.92 11.80
N LYS A 62 3.27 -13.84 11.11
CA LYS A 62 4.36 -13.78 10.13
C LYS A 62 5.74 -13.50 10.71
N LEU A 63 5.84 -13.22 12.01
CA LEU A 63 7.14 -12.96 12.65
C LEU A 63 8.21 -14.04 12.41
N PRO A 64 7.90 -15.36 12.39
CA PRO A 64 8.89 -16.37 12.04
C PRO A 64 9.45 -16.21 10.62
N GLN A 65 8.59 -15.87 9.64
CA GLN A 65 9.01 -15.57 8.27
C GLN A 65 9.95 -14.36 8.23
N TYR A 66 9.59 -13.26 8.90
CA TYR A 66 10.43 -12.06 8.96
C TYR A 66 11.83 -12.36 9.52
N ARG A 67 11.89 -13.13 10.62
CA ARG A 67 13.17 -13.53 11.23
C ARG A 67 14.03 -14.38 10.28
N ALA A 68 13.41 -15.30 9.55
CA ALA A 68 14.11 -16.11 8.55
C ALA A 68 14.63 -15.25 7.36
N GLU A 69 13.82 -14.32 6.86
CA GLU A 69 14.20 -13.41 5.78
C GLU A 69 15.32 -12.44 6.19
N ILE A 70 15.30 -11.95 7.43
CA ILE A 70 16.38 -11.13 8.00
C ILE A 70 17.68 -11.95 8.09
N ALA A 71 17.60 -13.18 8.61
CA ALA A 71 18.77 -14.05 8.71
C ALA A 71 19.35 -14.43 7.34
N ALA A 72 18.52 -14.53 6.31
CA ALA A 72 18.92 -14.80 4.92
C ALA A 72 19.40 -13.54 4.16
N GLY A 73 19.33 -12.35 4.76
CA GLY A 73 19.68 -11.07 4.11
C GLY A 73 18.70 -10.62 3.03
N ILE A 74 17.50 -11.21 2.98
CA ILE A 74 16.42 -10.81 2.04
C ILE A 74 15.74 -9.53 2.54
N ARG A 75 15.74 -9.31 3.86
CA ARG A 75 15.12 -8.19 4.53
C ARG A 75 16.16 -7.46 5.38
N GLU A 76 16.29 -6.16 5.19
CA GLU A 76 17.28 -5.35 5.88
C GLU A 76 16.70 -4.68 7.14
N VAL A 77 17.38 -4.83 8.28
CA VAL A 77 17.01 -4.15 9.53
C VAL A 77 17.71 -2.81 9.62
N LYS A 78 16.94 -1.73 9.67
CA LYS A 78 17.46 -0.35 9.79
C LYS A 78 16.80 0.37 10.95
N ASN A 79 17.51 1.33 11.56
CA ASN A 79 16.83 2.30 12.40
C ASN A 79 16.00 3.27 11.53
N PHE A 80 14.91 3.79 12.09
CA PHE A 80 13.96 4.59 11.33
C PHE A 80 14.54 5.89 10.76
N ALA A 81 15.48 6.51 11.48
CA ALA A 81 16.16 7.70 10.99
C ALA A 81 17.00 7.40 9.74
N ALA A 82 17.66 6.23 9.69
CA ALA A 82 18.35 5.76 8.48
C ALA A 82 17.36 5.46 7.35
N ILE A 83 16.23 4.78 7.63
CA ILE A 83 15.17 4.52 6.65
C ILE A 83 14.73 5.83 6.00
N LYS A 84 14.38 6.83 6.79
CA LYS A 84 13.96 8.14 6.28
C LYS A 84 15.01 8.82 5.42
N LYS A 85 16.28 8.80 5.86
CA LYS A 85 17.40 9.37 5.12
C LYS A 85 17.64 8.66 3.79
N ASP A 86 17.66 7.31 3.82
CA ASP A 86 17.94 6.49 2.65
C ASP A 86 16.78 6.57 1.65
N PHE A 87 15.52 6.59 2.12
CA PHE A 87 14.37 6.82 1.27
C PHE A 87 14.42 8.17 0.55
N ALA A 88 14.80 9.23 1.26
CA ALA A 88 15.01 10.55 0.64
C ALA A 88 16.16 10.54 -0.38
N ALA A 89 17.24 9.79 -0.11
CA ALA A 89 18.33 9.60 -1.06
C ALA A 89 17.87 8.85 -2.33
N VAL A 90 17.08 7.78 -2.19
CA VAL A 90 16.47 7.05 -3.32
C VAL A 90 15.57 7.98 -4.13
N CYS A 91 14.70 8.77 -3.48
CA CYS A 91 13.85 9.74 -4.18
C CYS A 91 14.68 10.73 -5.02
N LYS A 92 15.84 11.17 -4.50
CA LYS A 92 16.75 12.07 -5.21
C LYS A 92 17.49 11.37 -6.35
N GLU A 93 18.01 10.18 -6.11
CA GLU A 93 18.79 9.39 -7.07
C GLU A 93 17.96 9.06 -8.31
N TYR A 94 16.71 8.64 -8.12
CA TYR A 94 15.81 8.26 -9.21
C TYR A 94 14.92 9.42 -9.72
N ASP A 95 15.11 10.66 -9.25
CA ASP A 95 14.27 11.83 -9.56
C ASP A 95 12.77 11.55 -9.35
N VAL A 96 12.43 10.90 -8.24
CA VAL A 96 11.05 10.58 -7.88
C VAL A 96 10.34 11.82 -7.37
N LYS A 97 9.14 12.08 -7.91
CA LYS A 97 8.25 13.18 -7.49
C LYS A 97 6.92 12.68 -6.95
N GLN A 98 6.63 11.41 -7.10
CA GLN A 98 5.35 10.79 -6.72
C GLN A 98 5.60 9.47 -6.02
N VAL A 99 4.98 9.31 -4.86
CA VAL A 99 4.89 8.08 -4.10
C VAL A 99 3.45 7.62 -4.12
N TRP A 100 3.23 6.39 -4.53
CA TRP A 100 1.94 5.75 -4.68
C TRP A 100 1.78 4.64 -3.66
N ALA A 101 0.58 4.45 -3.11
CA ALA A 101 0.22 3.34 -2.25
C ALA A 101 -1.28 3.01 -2.44
N TYR A 102 -1.68 1.80 -2.10
CA TYR A 102 -3.09 1.43 -2.12
C TYR A 102 -3.78 1.88 -0.83
N ASN A 103 -4.71 2.83 -0.93
CA ASN A 103 -5.24 3.55 0.22
C ASN A 103 -4.15 4.40 0.92
N ALA A 104 -3.42 5.16 0.12
CA ALA A 104 -2.23 5.94 0.52
C ALA A 104 -2.40 6.82 1.77
N GLY A 105 -3.63 7.14 2.15
CA GLY A 105 -3.92 7.84 3.40
C GLY A 105 -3.47 7.05 4.62
N PHE A 106 -3.59 5.73 4.60
CA PHE A 106 -3.16 4.86 5.68
C PHE A 106 -1.62 4.88 5.84
N ASP A 107 -0.88 4.62 4.77
CA ASP A 107 0.58 4.56 4.79
C ASP A 107 1.20 5.91 5.16
N ARG A 108 0.64 7.00 4.61
CA ARG A 108 1.03 8.36 4.98
C ARG A 108 0.88 8.58 6.48
N ASP A 109 -0.29 8.28 7.04
CA ASP A 109 -0.60 8.55 8.44
C ASP A 109 0.24 7.64 9.35
N ALA A 110 0.49 6.38 8.97
CA ALA A 110 1.34 5.44 9.69
C ALA A 110 2.81 5.88 9.72
N LEU A 111 3.36 6.26 8.55
CA LEU A 111 4.74 6.74 8.44
C LEU A 111 4.94 8.07 9.17
N ASN A 112 3.97 8.99 9.11
CA ASN A 112 4.03 10.25 9.81
C ASN A 112 3.91 10.06 11.34
N ALA A 113 3.02 9.18 11.81
CA ALA A 113 2.92 8.84 13.23
C ALA A 113 4.22 8.20 13.75
N THR A 114 4.84 7.33 12.94
CA THR A 114 6.14 6.72 13.27
C THR A 114 7.25 7.78 13.31
N THR A 115 7.25 8.69 12.32
CA THR A 115 8.22 9.80 12.24
C THR A 115 8.12 10.68 13.48
N THR A 116 6.92 11.12 13.85
CA THR A 116 6.68 11.96 15.02
C THR A 116 7.15 11.27 16.31
N ALA A 117 6.79 10.01 16.48
CA ALA A 117 7.14 9.27 17.70
C ALA A 117 8.64 9.04 17.85
N LEU A 118 9.30 8.57 16.79
CA LEU A 118 10.74 8.20 16.85
C LEU A 118 11.67 9.41 16.71
N SER A 119 11.13 10.59 16.34
CA SER A 119 11.87 11.87 16.38
C SER A 119 11.57 12.69 17.64
N ASN A 120 10.81 12.17 18.61
CA ASN A 120 10.34 12.91 19.78
C ASN A 120 9.60 14.21 19.41
N GLY A 121 8.82 14.21 18.34
CA GLY A 121 8.05 15.35 17.85
C GLY A 121 8.86 16.41 17.07
N ILE A 122 10.15 16.17 16.82
CA ILE A 122 10.99 17.12 16.07
C ILE A 122 10.60 17.15 14.58
N CYS A 123 10.15 16.03 14.05
CA CYS A 123 9.72 15.89 12.65
C CYS A 123 8.37 15.18 12.59
N GLU A 124 7.46 15.69 11.76
CA GLU A 124 6.11 15.14 11.61
C GLU A 124 5.93 14.43 10.27
N GLU A 125 6.62 14.89 9.21
CA GLU A 125 6.45 14.36 7.86
C GLU A 125 7.53 13.37 7.49
N PHE A 126 7.14 12.23 6.90
CA PHE A 126 8.07 11.22 6.40
C PHE A 126 8.67 11.62 5.04
N LEU A 127 7.82 12.01 4.08
CA LEU A 127 8.27 12.33 2.73
C LEU A 127 9.09 13.63 2.67
N PRO A 128 10.07 13.70 1.73
CA PRO A 128 10.68 14.98 1.37
C PRO A 128 9.65 15.96 0.78
N ASN A 129 9.78 17.26 1.03
CA ASN A 129 8.84 18.29 0.55
C ASN A 129 8.65 18.33 -0.99
N SER A 130 9.60 17.77 -1.75
CA SER A 130 9.53 17.72 -3.22
C SER A 130 8.75 16.53 -3.76
N VAL A 131 8.26 15.65 -2.89
CA VAL A 131 7.58 14.40 -3.25
C VAL A 131 6.15 14.44 -2.72
N VAL A 132 5.20 14.02 -3.57
CA VAL A 132 3.78 14.03 -3.22
C VAL A 132 3.21 12.61 -3.13
N TRP A 133 2.28 12.42 -2.21
CA TRP A 133 1.49 11.20 -2.10
C TRP A 133 0.44 11.12 -3.20
N CYS A 134 0.24 9.92 -3.74
CA CYS A 134 -0.79 9.60 -4.73
C CYS A 134 -1.49 8.29 -4.35
N ASP A 135 -2.79 8.17 -4.62
CA ASP A 135 -3.59 7.02 -4.21
C ASP A 135 -3.93 6.09 -5.38
N ILE A 136 -3.46 4.84 -5.30
CA ILE A 136 -3.76 3.78 -6.27
C ILE A 136 -5.22 3.36 -6.14
N MET A 137 -5.74 3.18 -4.91
CA MET A 137 -7.11 2.74 -4.66
C MET A 137 -8.15 3.63 -5.31
N GLN A 138 -7.97 4.96 -5.25
CA GLN A 138 -8.88 5.91 -5.90
C GLN A 138 -8.95 5.68 -7.41
N ASN A 139 -7.81 5.43 -8.04
CA ASN A 139 -7.75 5.19 -9.47
C ASN A 139 -8.30 3.81 -9.84
N ALA A 140 -7.96 2.76 -9.09
CA ALA A 140 -8.50 1.42 -9.28
C ALA A 140 -10.02 1.42 -9.10
N ALA A 141 -10.54 2.08 -8.06
CA ALA A 141 -11.98 2.20 -7.81
C ALA A 141 -12.74 2.83 -8.99
N ARG A 142 -12.16 3.89 -9.61
CA ARG A 142 -12.78 4.60 -10.74
C ARG A 142 -12.60 3.92 -12.09
N LEU A 143 -11.46 3.31 -12.32
CA LEU A 143 -11.07 2.87 -13.67
C LEU A 143 -11.29 1.37 -13.88
N ILE A 144 -11.23 0.60 -12.80
CA ILE A 144 -11.35 -0.86 -12.81
C ILE A 144 -12.63 -1.30 -12.12
N CYS A 145 -12.80 -0.94 -10.82
CA CYS A 145 -13.90 -1.44 -10.01
C CYS A 145 -15.28 -0.87 -10.42
N ASP A 146 -15.34 0.35 -10.99
CA ASP A 146 -16.60 0.95 -11.48
C ASP A 146 -16.87 0.54 -12.94
N THR A 147 -16.83 -0.77 -13.19
CA THR A 147 -17.12 -1.37 -14.51
C THR A 147 -18.03 -2.60 -14.39
N GLN A 148 -18.87 -2.83 -15.38
CA GLN A 148 -19.76 -4.00 -15.40
C GLN A 148 -18.97 -5.33 -15.34
N ARG A 149 -17.78 -5.38 -15.95
CA ARG A 149 -16.91 -6.57 -15.89
C ARG A 149 -16.45 -6.88 -14.47
N TYR A 150 -16.04 -5.86 -13.71
CA TYR A 150 -15.64 -6.04 -12.32
C TYR A 150 -16.86 -6.40 -11.44
N PHE A 151 -18.02 -5.81 -11.70
CA PHE A 151 -19.25 -6.11 -10.96
C PHE A 151 -19.66 -7.56 -11.12
N ALA A 152 -19.66 -8.09 -12.35
CA ALA A 152 -19.95 -9.50 -12.63
C ALA A 152 -18.93 -10.41 -11.94
N PHE A 153 -17.63 -10.15 -12.12
CA PHE A 153 -16.56 -10.89 -11.47
C PHE A 153 -16.71 -10.93 -9.94
N ALA A 154 -17.05 -9.79 -9.33
CA ALA A 154 -17.22 -9.71 -7.88
C ALA A 154 -18.44 -10.52 -7.38
N LEU A 155 -19.53 -10.56 -8.14
CA LEU A 155 -20.69 -11.39 -7.80
C LEU A 155 -20.35 -12.87 -7.94
N ASP A 156 -19.73 -13.27 -9.04
CA ASP A 156 -19.35 -14.66 -9.32
C ASP A 156 -18.38 -15.25 -8.28
N ASN A 157 -17.53 -14.39 -7.69
CA ASN A 157 -16.50 -14.80 -6.72
C ASN A 157 -16.81 -14.42 -5.27
N GLY A 158 -17.99 -13.88 -4.97
CA GLY A 158 -18.39 -13.54 -3.62
C GLY A 158 -17.64 -12.32 -3.03
N TYR A 159 -17.12 -11.42 -3.87
CA TYR A 159 -16.39 -10.20 -3.41
C TYR A 159 -17.37 -9.08 -3.08
N VAL A 160 -18.34 -9.44 -2.26
CA VAL A 160 -19.34 -8.53 -1.71
C VAL A 160 -19.32 -8.66 -0.19
N SER A 161 -19.36 -7.55 0.51
CA SER A 161 -19.40 -7.55 1.97
C SER A 161 -20.77 -8.01 2.50
N PRO A 162 -20.88 -8.42 3.78
CA PRO A 162 -22.18 -8.75 4.38
C PRO A 162 -23.22 -7.61 4.31
N LYS A 163 -22.77 -6.36 4.15
CA LYS A 163 -23.62 -5.17 3.98
C LYS A 163 -23.97 -4.90 2.50
N GLY A 164 -23.64 -5.80 1.59
CA GLY A 164 -23.92 -5.66 0.15
C GLY A 164 -22.99 -4.65 -0.57
N ASN A 165 -21.86 -4.29 0.01
CA ASN A 165 -20.91 -3.39 -0.65
C ASN A 165 -19.88 -4.19 -1.46
N LEU A 166 -19.55 -3.69 -2.64
CA LEU A 166 -18.49 -4.21 -3.49
C LEU A 166 -17.13 -4.12 -2.76
N LYS A 167 -16.37 -5.21 -2.75
CA LYS A 167 -14.98 -5.20 -2.26
C LYS A 167 -14.06 -4.61 -3.32
N THR A 168 -13.16 -3.73 -2.89
CA THR A 168 -12.20 -3.02 -3.73
C THR A 168 -10.80 -3.03 -3.11
N SER A 169 -10.45 -4.07 -2.32
CA SER A 169 -9.09 -4.26 -1.80
C SER A 169 -8.10 -4.53 -2.93
N ALA A 170 -6.81 -4.30 -2.70
CA ALA A 170 -5.74 -4.59 -3.65
C ALA A 170 -5.82 -6.05 -4.12
N GLU A 171 -5.97 -7.00 -3.18
CA GLU A 171 -6.14 -8.42 -3.48
C GLU A 171 -7.31 -8.71 -4.44
N CYS A 172 -8.51 -8.15 -4.19
CA CYS A 172 -9.66 -8.36 -5.07
C CYS A 172 -9.43 -7.79 -6.48
N VAL A 173 -8.80 -6.61 -6.57
CA VAL A 173 -8.46 -5.99 -7.85
C VAL A 173 -7.40 -6.79 -8.59
N TYR A 174 -6.37 -7.26 -7.89
CA TYR A 174 -5.30 -8.07 -8.48
C TYR A 174 -5.81 -9.42 -9.01
N ARG A 175 -6.69 -10.09 -8.25
CA ARG A 175 -7.40 -11.31 -8.72
C ARG A 175 -8.16 -11.07 -10.02
N PHE A 176 -8.88 -9.95 -10.11
CA PHE A 176 -9.59 -9.57 -11.33
C PHE A 176 -8.65 -9.33 -12.51
N LEU A 177 -7.54 -8.63 -12.29
CA LEU A 177 -6.59 -8.29 -13.34
C LEU A 177 -5.84 -9.51 -13.89
N THR A 178 -5.51 -10.45 -13.01
CA THR A 178 -4.74 -11.65 -13.35
C THR A 178 -5.64 -12.83 -13.76
N GLY A 179 -6.93 -12.78 -13.44
CA GLY A 179 -7.83 -13.93 -13.58
C GLY A 179 -7.55 -15.06 -12.57
N ASN A 180 -6.68 -14.85 -11.59
CA ASN A 180 -6.34 -15.82 -10.55
C ASN A 180 -7.20 -15.59 -9.31
N ALA A 181 -8.36 -16.26 -9.22
CA ALA A 181 -9.28 -16.14 -8.09
C ALA A 181 -8.70 -16.68 -6.77
N ASP A 182 -7.72 -17.58 -6.83
CA ASP A 182 -7.11 -18.22 -5.65
C ASP A 182 -5.89 -17.44 -5.11
N PHE A 183 -5.51 -16.33 -5.77
CA PHE A 183 -4.42 -15.50 -5.29
C PHE A 183 -4.68 -15.02 -3.86
N VAL A 184 -3.68 -15.11 -3.00
CA VAL A 184 -3.71 -14.59 -1.63
C VAL A 184 -2.56 -13.60 -1.46
N GLU A 185 -2.89 -12.42 -0.95
CA GLU A 185 -1.94 -11.35 -0.66
C GLU A 185 -0.92 -11.82 0.40
N ALA A 186 0.33 -11.46 0.21
CA ALA A 186 1.40 -11.94 1.10
C ALA A 186 1.38 -11.22 2.45
N HIS A 187 0.79 -10.05 2.53
CA HIS A 187 0.78 -9.18 3.70
C HIS A 187 2.19 -8.93 4.22
N THR A 188 3.05 -8.48 3.34
CA THR A 188 4.40 -8.01 3.62
C THR A 188 4.71 -6.83 2.71
N GLY A 189 5.24 -5.75 3.25
CA GLY A 189 5.35 -4.47 2.57
C GLY A 189 5.90 -4.54 1.14
N LEU A 190 7.02 -5.28 0.90
CA LEU A 190 7.56 -5.35 -0.46
C LEU A 190 6.66 -6.15 -1.41
N LYS A 191 6.08 -7.28 -0.97
CA LYS A 191 5.24 -8.10 -1.87
C LYS A 191 3.94 -7.40 -2.22
N ASP A 192 3.39 -6.67 -1.27
CA ASP A 192 2.16 -5.93 -1.49
C ASP A 192 2.43 -4.69 -2.37
N ALA A 193 3.57 -4.00 -2.19
CA ALA A 193 4.01 -2.95 -3.09
C ALA A 193 4.22 -3.43 -4.55
N GLU A 194 4.71 -4.66 -4.77
CA GLU A 194 4.82 -5.27 -6.12
C GLU A 194 3.44 -5.44 -6.77
N ILE A 195 2.45 -5.96 -6.04
CA ILE A 195 1.06 -6.13 -6.50
C ILE A 195 0.41 -4.78 -6.80
N GLU A 196 0.63 -3.81 -5.94
CA GLU A 196 0.10 -2.45 -6.11
C GLU A 196 0.72 -1.75 -7.33
N ALA A 197 2.00 -2.03 -7.64
CA ALA A 197 2.64 -1.55 -8.86
C ALA A 197 1.96 -2.11 -10.12
N ASP A 198 1.60 -3.40 -10.11
CA ASP A 198 0.83 -4.01 -11.21
C ASP A 198 -0.54 -3.38 -11.38
N ILE A 199 -1.24 -3.09 -10.26
CA ILE A 199 -2.54 -2.40 -10.29
C ILE A 199 -2.37 -0.97 -10.84
N LEU A 200 -1.35 -0.24 -10.41
CA LEU A 200 -1.04 1.11 -10.93
C LEU A 200 -0.78 1.07 -12.43
N HIS A 201 0.03 0.12 -12.90
CA HIS A 201 0.32 -0.10 -14.32
C HIS A 201 -0.97 -0.39 -15.11
N ALA A 202 -1.85 -1.27 -14.61
CA ALA A 202 -3.12 -1.57 -15.23
C ALA A 202 -4.01 -0.31 -15.35
N CYS A 203 -4.10 0.51 -14.31
CA CYS A 203 -4.83 1.78 -14.33
C CYS A 203 -4.27 2.73 -15.41
N ARG A 204 -2.95 2.84 -15.53
CA ARG A 204 -2.27 3.71 -16.49
C ARG A 204 -2.44 3.24 -17.94
N LYS A 205 -2.45 1.93 -18.18
CA LYS A 205 -2.72 1.34 -19.51
C LYS A 205 -4.07 1.76 -20.09
N LEU A 206 -5.04 2.11 -19.26
CA LEU A 206 -6.35 2.59 -19.71
C LEU A 206 -6.30 3.99 -20.34
N LYS A 207 -5.15 4.66 -20.34
CA LYS A 207 -4.88 5.99 -20.94
C LYS A 207 -5.89 7.07 -20.50
N ARG A 208 -6.51 6.90 -19.33
CA ARG A 208 -7.39 7.89 -18.72
C ARG A 208 -6.60 8.74 -17.72
N LYS A 209 -7.09 9.96 -17.47
CA LYS A 209 -6.45 10.86 -16.50
C LYS A 209 -6.40 10.23 -15.11
N MET A 210 -5.19 10.01 -14.59
CA MET A 210 -4.95 9.56 -13.23
C MET A 210 -5.18 10.71 -12.25
N GLN A 211 -5.87 10.42 -11.15
CA GLN A 211 -6.00 11.35 -10.03
C GLN A 211 -4.78 11.18 -9.12
N LYS A 212 -4.32 12.29 -8.55
CA LYS A 212 -3.14 12.30 -7.66
C LYS A 212 -3.51 12.58 -6.20
N ASP A 213 -4.76 12.97 -5.97
CA ASP A 213 -5.23 13.29 -4.64
C ASP A 213 -5.48 12.03 -3.82
N ILE A 214 -5.40 12.15 -2.50
CA ILE A 214 -5.86 11.11 -1.57
C ILE A 214 -7.33 11.40 -1.23
N VAL A 215 -8.21 10.46 -1.56
CA VAL A 215 -9.64 10.58 -1.27
C VAL A 215 -10.02 9.63 -0.14
N LYS A 216 -10.51 10.21 0.95
CA LYS A 216 -11.02 9.41 2.06
C LYS A 216 -12.18 8.51 1.60
N ASN A 217 -12.08 7.22 1.94
CA ASN A 217 -13.09 6.22 1.57
C ASN A 217 -13.26 6.04 0.04
N ALA A 218 -12.18 5.99 -0.72
CA ALA A 218 -12.19 5.76 -2.18
C ALA A 218 -12.98 4.50 -2.59
N TRP A 219 -13.08 3.48 -1.71
CA TRP A 219 -13.90 2.28 -1.90
C TRP A 219 -15.37 2.57 -2.17
N ARG A 220 -15.88 3.77 -1.81
CA ARG A 220 -17.28 4.16 -2.06
C ARG A 220 -17.57 4.53 -3.50
N ILE A 221 -16.55 4.82 -4.30
CA ILE A 221 -16.70 5.31 -5.68
C ILE A 221 -17.57 4.37 -6.54
N PRO A 222 -17.33 3.05 -6.62
CA PRO A 222 -18.09 2.16 -7.48
C PRO A 222 -19.43 1.69 -6.87
N GLN A 223 -19.72 2.01 -5.61
CA GLN A 223 -20.86 1.40 -4.90
C GLN A 223 -22.23 1.74 -5.51
N LYS A 224 -22.38 2.96 -6.06
CA LYS A 224 -23.65 3.36 -6.69
C LYS A 224 -23.90 2.54 -7.95
N GLY A 225 -22.93 2.47 -8.86
CA GLY A 225 -23.01 1.69 -10.09
C GLY A 225 -23.22 0.20 -9.81
N PHE A 226 -22.52 -0.34 -8.80
CA PHE A 226 -22.69 -1.73 -8.40
C PHE A 226 -24.11 -2.05 -7.91
N LYS A 227 -24.72 -1.20 -7.09
CA LYS A 227 -26.10 -1.38 -6.63
C LYS A 227 -27.13 -1.29 -7.76
N GLU A 228 -26.88 -0.45 -8.76
CA GLU A 228 -27.73 -0.37 -9.96
C GLU A 228 -27.57 -1.64 -10.80
N PHE A 229 -26.35 -2.15 -10.96
CA PHE A 229 -26.07 -3.42 -11.65
C PHE A 229 -26.75 -4.60 -10.98
N GLN A 230 -26.68 -4.74 -9.65
CA GLN A 230 -27.35 -5.82 -8.90
C GLN A 230 -28.87 -5.85 -9.07
N LYS A 231 -29.51 -4.69 -9.30
CA LYS A 231 -30.97 -4.62 -9.54
C LYS A 231 -31.37 -5.03 -10.95
N ALA A 232 -30.40 -5.02 -11.88
CA ALA A 232 -30.62 -5.35 -13.29
C ALA A 232 -30.34 -6.83 -13.60
N CYS A 233 -29.66 -7.55 -12.69
CA CYS A 233 -29.45 -9.00 -12.75
C CYS A 233 -30.58 -9.75 -12.04
#